data_91cd87ef822d5392607d62cf9f9ffdc1
#
_entry.id   91cd87ef822d5392607d62cf9f9ffdc1
#
_cell.length_a   1.000
_cell.length_b   1.000
_cell.length_c   1.000
_cell.angle_alpha   90.00
_cell.angle_beta   90.00
_cell.angle_gamma   90.00
#
_symmetry.space_group_name_H-M   'P 1'
#
loop_
_entity.id
_entity.type
_entity.pdbx_description
1 polymer ?
#
loop_
_entity_poly.entity_id
_entity_poly.type
_entity_poly.pdbx_seq_one_letter_code
_entity_poly.pdbx_strand_id
1 'polypeptide(L)'
;MLRRILVAALAVGFTVLLATGAQAAPATSGTGHLPPGTPTPGQDYRVKFVYKVAEGVQTYACDATTGMWSTSSTPEATLRAYGFRPPIHHFGGPRWQARDGSTVLGAVVTRVPQDGTIPWLLLSTTVEQPGRQLGDVTHISRVNTTGGVGPTGSCTAGQTQSVPYGADYVFWVHR
;
A
#
# COMPACT_ATOMS: atom_id res chain seq x y z
N MET A 1 24.33 47.70 -66.24
CA MET A 1 25.03 46.93 -65.21
C MET A 1 24.03 46.47 -64.21
N LEU A 2 23.58 45.20 -64.28
CA LEU A 2 22.49 44.66 -63.49
C LEU A 2 23.08 43.83 -62.32
N ARG A 3 22.95 44.30 -61.08
CA ARG A 3 23.37 43.58 -59.86
C ARG A 3 22.28 42.62 -59.46
N ARG A 4 22.56 41.32 -59.57
CA ARG A 4 21.68 40.24 -59.01
C ARG A 4 21.92 40.10 -57.51
N ILE A 5 20.87 40.28 -56.72
CA ILE A 5 20.84 40.07 -55.29
C ILE A 5 20.37 38.60 -55.10
N LEU A 6 21.23 37.77 -54.55
CA LEU A 6 20.87 36.40 -54.08
C LEU A 6 20.25 36.51 -52.68
N VAL A 7 19.01 36.06 -52.53
CA VAL A 7 18.33 35.90 -51.23
C VAL A 7 18.55 34.45 -50.80
N ALA A 8 19.31 34.25 -49.74
CA ALA A 8 19.46 32.96 -49.09
C ALA A 8 18.31 32.76 -48.10
N ALA A 9 17.45 31.79 -48.36
CA ALA A 9 16.42 31.36 -47.43
C ALA A 9 17.02 30.40 -46.36
N LEU A 10 17.04 30.84 -45.10
CA LEU A 10 17.36 29.96 -43.96
C LEU A 10 16.09 29.19 -43.61
N ALA A 11 16.11 27.88 -43.81
CA ALA A 11 15.09 26.95 -43.27
C ALA A 11 15.44 26.61 -41.81
N VAL A 12 14.65 27.15 -40.87
CA VAL A 12 14.71 26.79 -39.47
C VAL A 12 13.91 25.51 -39.28
N GLY A 13 14.61 24.36 -39.11
CA GLY A 13 14.01 23.06 -38.78
C GLY A 13 13.54 23.05 -37.33
N PHE A 14 12.22 23.03 -37.13
CA PHE A 14 11.61 22.82 -35.81
C PHE A 14 11.59 21.32 -35.52
N THR A 15 12.50 20.83 -34.66
CA THR A 15 12.46 19.46 -34.14
C THR A 15 11.46 19.41 -32.99
N VAL A 16 10.29 18.82 -33.22
CA VAL A 16 9.29 18.52 -32.19
C VAL A 16 9.77 17.26 -31.44
N LEU A 17 10.25 17.44 -30.21
CA LEU A 17 10.45 16.31 -29.29
C LEU A 17 9.07 15.83 -28.81
N LEU A 18 8.63 14.68 -29.30
CA LEU A 18 7.51 13.95 -28.74
C LEU A 18 7.94 13.33 -27.40
N ALA A 19 7.57 13.97 -26.29
CA ALA A 19 7.66 13.36 -24.98
C ALA A 19 6.64 12.22 -24.91
N THR A 20 7.10 10.97 -24.96
CA THR A 20 6.28 9.80 -24.64
C THR A 20 5.99 9.81 -23.14
N GLY A 21 4.89 10.42 -22.76
CA GLY A 21 4.37 10.31 -21.40
C GLY A 21 4.00 8.86 -21.13
N ALA A 22 4.66 8.23 -20.16
CA ALA A 22 4.23 6.95 -19.63
C ALA A 22 2.82 7.15 -19.02
N GLN A 23 1.80 6.69 -19.73
CA GLN A 23 0.44 6.64 -19.22
C GLN A 23 0.41 5.58 -18.13
N ALA A 24 0.19 6.03 -16.87
CA ALA A 24 -0.19 5.13 -15.79
C ALA A 24 -1.48 4.42 -16.23
N ALA A 25 -1.44 3.08 -16.24
CA ALA A 25 -2.61 2.27 -16.54
C ALA A 25 -3.77 2.67 -15.60
N PRO A 26 -5.00 2.82 -16.11
CA PRO A 26 -6.14 3.17 -15.26
C PRO A 26 -6.32 2.07 -14.21
N ALA A 27 -6.32 2.47 -12.93
CA ALA A 27 -6.70 1.59 -11.84
C ALA A 27 -8.15 1.15 -12.07
N THR A 28 -8.34 -0.11 -12.42
CA THR A 28 -9.66 -0.71 -12.64
C THR A 28 -10.34 -0.84 -11.28
N SER A 29 -11.11 0.17 -10.89
CA SER A 29 -11.99 0.13 -9.71
C SER A 29 -13.21 -0.72 -10.05
N GLY A 30 -13.11 -2.02 -9.81
CA GLY A 30 -14.20 -2.98 -10.01
C GLY A 30 -14.19 -4.01 -8.90
N THR A 31 -15.28 -4.11 -8.18
CA THR A 31 -15.61 -5.23 -7.28
C THR A 31 -15.51 -6.54 -8.05
N GLY A 32 -14.42 -7.28 -7.91
CA GLY A 32 -14.39 -8.63 -8.44
C GLY A 32 -13.06 -9.26 -8.79
N HIS A 33 -12.00 -8.53 -9.00
CA HIS A 33 -10.73 -9.17 -9.37
C HIS A 33 -9.60 -8.69 -8.48
N LEU A 34 -9.13 -9.59 -7.62
CA LEU A 34 -7.92 -9.35 -6.85
C LEU A 34 -6.71 -9.36 -7.80
N PRO A 35 -5.64 -8.61 -7.51
CA PRO A 35 -4.45 -8.65 -8.33
C PRO A 35 -3.90 -10.08 -8.42
N PRO A 36 -3.34 -10.49 -9.59
CA PRO A 36 -2.68 -11.78 -9.73
C PRO A 36 -1.62 -11.99 -8.66
N GLY A 37 -1.54 -13.19 -8.10
CA GLY A 37 -0.61 -13.51 -7.01
C GLY A 37 -1.03 -13.01 -5.62
N THR A 38 -2.26 -12.50 -5.46
CA THR A 38 -2.81 -12.17 -4.13
C THR A 38 -2.72 -13.40 -3.22
N PRO A 39 -2.04 -13.31 -2.06
CA PRO A 39 -2.06 -14.38 -1.08
C PRO A 39 -3.44 -14.48 -0.45
N THR A 40 -4.10 -15.64 -0.59
CA THR A 40 -5.48 -15.90 -0.15
C THR A 40 -5.54 -17.03 0.87
N PRO A 41 -6.56 -17.06 1.75
CA PRO A 41 -6.71 -18.14 2.71
C PRO A 41 -7.24 -19.46 2.11
N GLY A 42 -7.66 -19.45 0.84
CA GLY A 42 -8.18 -20.63 0.13
C GLY A 42 -9.64 -20.52 -0.29
N GLN A 43 -10.16 -21.63 -0.85
CA GLN A 43 -11.49 -21.65 -1.50
C GLN A 43 -12.67 -21.62 -0.53
N ASP A 44 -12.46 -21.97 0.74
CA ASP A 44 -13.51 -21.97 1.78
C ASP A 44 -13.81 -20.57 2.30
N TYR A 45 -13.15 -19.56 1.72
CA TYR A 45 -13.28 -18.17 2.12
C TYR A 45 -13.81 -17.32 0.97
N ARG A 46 -14.41 -16.20 1.34
CA ARG A 46 -14.88 -15.17 0.40
C ARG A 46 -14.45 -13.79 0.89
N VAL A 47 -14.29 -12.88 -0.03
CA VAL A 47 -14.06 -11.46 0.28
C VAL A 47 -15.31 -10.89 0.94
N LYS A 48 -15.14 -10.32 2.12
CA LYS A 48 -16.19 -9.54 2.81
C LYS A 48 -16.20 -8.10 2.31
N PHE A 49 -15.02 -7.49 2.25
CA PHE A 49 -14.81 -6.13 1.74
C PHE A 49 -13.34 -5.86 1.47
N VAL A 50 -13.08 -4.79 0.72
CA VAL A 50 -11.74 -4.27 0.44
C VAL A 50 -11.69 -2.82 0.90
N TYR A 51 -10.61 -2.47 1.61
CA TYR A 51 -10.30 -1.11 2.05
C TYR A 51 -8.93 -0.70 1.50
N LYS A 52 -8.80 0.56 1.15
CA LYS A 52 -7.54 1.17 0.72
C LYS A 52 -6.97 2.08 1.81
N VAL A 53 -5.65 2.09 1.97
CA VAL A 53 -4.97 3.11 2.78
C VAL A 53 -5.23 4.48 2.17
N ALA A 54 -5.95 5.33 2.90
CA ALA A 54 -6.16 6.73 2.54
C ALA A 54 -5.00 7.59 3.02
N GLU A 55 -4.56 7.33 4.25
CA GLU A 55 -3.39 7.94 4.89
C GLU A 55 -2.73 6.88 5.75
N GLY A 56 -1.42 6.71 5.65
CA GLY A 56 -0.73 5.71 6.44
C GLY A 56 0.78 5.84 6.44
N VAL A 57 1.37 5.42 7.55
CA VAL A 57 2.82 5.33 7.73
C VAL A 57 3.22 4.00 8.35
N GLN A 58 4.45 3.58 8.05
CA GLN A 58 5.16 2.51 8.74
C GLN A 58 6.25 3.18 9.58
N THR A 59 6.17 3.10 10.90
CA THR A 59 7.16 3.70 11.81
C THR A 59 8.18 2.65 12.22
N TYR A 60 9.44 2.91 11.90
CA TYR A 60 10.60 2.11 12.26
C TYR A 60 11.29 2.73 13.46
N ALA A 61 11.73 1.91 14.41
CA ALA A 61 12.53 2.33 15.55
C ALA A 61 13.98 1.90 15.36
N CYS A 62 14.89 2.66 15.94
CA CYS A 62 16.29 2.26 16.05
C CYS A 62 16.44 1.19 17.13
N ASP A 63 17.04 0.06 16.80
CA ASP A 63 17.43 -0.96 17.75
C ASP A 63 18.67 -0.47 18.53
N ALA A 64 18.47 -0.21 19.81
CA ALA A 64 19.52 0.34 20.67
C ALA A 64 20.72 -0.63 20.89
N THR A 65 20.51 -1.93 20.66
CA THR A 65 21.56 -2.94 20.83
C THR A 65 22.49 -3.00 19.63
N THR A 66 21.91 -2.91 18.42
CA THR A 66 22.67 -3.02 17.17
C THR A 66 23.06 -1.68 16.56
N GLY A 67 22.40 -0.58 16.96
CA GLY A 67 22.55 0.74 16.32
C GLY A 67 22.04 0.78 14.88
N MET A 68 21.14 -0.13 14.52
CA MET A 68 20.55 -0.26 13.18
C MET A 68 19.04 -0.08 13.24
N TRP A 69 18.45 0.32 12.12
CA TRP A 69 17.00 0.38 12.01
C TRP A 69 16.37 -1.01 12.11
N SER A 70 15.29 -1.13 12.88
CA SER A 70 14.49 -2.36 12.96
C SER A 70 13.98 -2.79 11.58
N THR A 71 13.98 -4.09 11.32
CA THR A 71 13.35 -4.68 10.12
C THR A 71 11.81 -4.76 10.26
N SER A 72 11.30 -4.52 11.46
CA SER A 72 9.87 -4.48 11.75
C SER A 72 9.41 -3.04 11.96
N SER A 73 8.19 -2.75 11.53
CA SER A 73 7.57 -1.44 11.68
C SER A 73 6.25 -1.52 12.45
N THR A 74 5.86 -0.40 13.02
CA THR A 74 4.54 -0.19 13.60
C THR A 74 3.68 0.57 12.59
N PRO A 75 2.57 -0.01 12.09
CA PRO A 75 1.66 0.69 11.20
C PRO A 75 0.81 1.70 11.96
N GLU A 76 0.45 2.78 11.26
CA GLU A 76 -0.58 3.72 11.65
C GLU A 76 -1.27 4.21 10.38
N ALA A 77 -2.58 3.91 10.21
CA ALA A 77 -3.29 4.24 8.98
C ALA A 77 -4.80 4.38 9.16
N THR A 78 -5.38 5.24 8.33
CA THR A 78 -6.83 5.31 8.08
C THR A 78 -7.14 4.59 6.79
N LEU A 79 -7.99 3.57 6.86
CA LEU A 79 -8.44 2.82 5.70
C LEU A 79 -9.83 3.28 5.28
N ARG A 80 -10.04 3.48 3.97
CA ARG A 80 -11.34 3.83 3.38
C ARG A 80 -11.77 2.76 2.38
N ALA A 81 -13.04 2.35 2.47
CA ALA A 81 -13.64 1.48 1.45
C ALA A 81 -14.06 2.31 0.23
N TYR A 82 -14.23 1.62 -0.89
CA TYR A 82 -15.02 2.16 -1.99
C TYR A 82 -16.51 2.21 -1.56
N GLY A 83 -17.15 3.39 -1.63
CA GLY A 83 -18.54 3.61 -1.22
C GLY A 83 -18.68 4.15 0.22
N PHE A 84 -19.88 4.01 0.79
CA PHE A 84 -20.30 4.68 2.04
C PHE A 84 -19.96 3.92 3.34
N ARG A 85 -19.01 2.99 3.33
CA ARG A 85 -18.62 2.28 4.56
C ARG A 85 -17.77 3.18 5.46
N PRO A 86 -17.98 3.12 6.80
CA PRO A 86 -17.13 3.84 7.74
C PRO A 86 -15.67 3.43 7.61
N PRO A 87 -14.71 4.35 7.87
CA PRO A 87 -13.30 4.02 7.85
C PRO A 87 -12.92 2.98 8.92
N ILE A 88 -11.81 2.29 8.68
CA ILE A 88 -11.16 1.40 9.65
C ILE A 88 -9.83 2.05 10.05
N HIS A 89 -9.52 2.04 11.35
CA HIS A 89 -8.24 2.41 11.90
C HIS A 89 -7.33 1.17 11.92
N HIS A 90 -6.11 1.29 11.36
CA HIS A 90 -5.10 0.25 11.37
C HIS A 90 -3.87 0.74 12.13
N PHE A 91 -3.49 0.04 13.18
CA PHE A 91 -2.44 0.48 14.10
C PHE A 91 -1.57 -0.69 14.60
N GLY A 92 -0.62 -0.36 15.46
CA GLY A 92 0.37 -1.31 15.96
C GLY A 92 -0.21 -2.59 16.54
N GLY A 93 0.48 -3.70 16.24
CA GLY A 93 0.17 -4.99 16.77
C GLY A 93 0.14 -6.18 15.83
N PRO A 94 -0.14 -6.09 14.50
CA PRO A 94 -0.99 -5.16 13.73
C PRO A 94 -2.48 -5.36 14.03
N ARG A 95 -3.20 -4.28 14.25
CA ARG A 95 -4.64 -4.28 14.60
C ARG A 95 -5.46 -3.50 13.60
N TRP A 96 -6.72 -3.89 13.45
CA TRP A 96 -7.74 -3.17 12.69
C TRP A 96 -8.95 -2.96 13.60
N GLN A 97 -9.37 -1.72 13.74
CA GLN A 97 -10.54 -1.33 14.53
C GLN A 97 -11.56 -0.62 13.64
N ALA A 98 -12.77 -1.12 13.63
CA ALA A 98 -13.89 -0.50 12.95
C ALA A 98 -14.61 0.51 13.86
N ARG A 99 -15.46 1.35 13.24
CA ARG A 99 -16.23 2.39 13.97
C ARG A 99 -17.19 1.82 15.01
N ASP A 100 -17.65 0.58 14.85
CA ASP A 100 -18.52 -0.11 15.83
C ASP A 100 -17.74 -0.69 17.02
N GLY A 101 -16.45 -0.42 17.11
CA GLY A 101 -15.55 -0.89 18.15
C GLY A 101 -14.97 -2.27 17.91
N SER A 102 -15.49 -3.03 16.92
CA SER A 102 -14.93 -4.35 16.61
C SER A 102 -13.45 -4.24 16.24
N THR A 103 -12.63 -5.11 16.84
CA THR A 103 -11.18 -5.08 16.69
C THR A 103 -10.63 -6.48 16.45
N VAL A 104 -9.73 -6.61 15.48
CA VAL A 104 -9.00 -7.84 15.21
C VAL A 104 -7.50 -7.60 15.26
N LEU A 105 -6.77 -8.58 15.79
CA LEU A 105 -5.31 -8.68 15.78
C LEU A 105 -4.89 -9.62 14.67
N GLY A 106 -3.90 -9.23 13.85
CA GLY A 106 -3.35 -10.04 12.77
C GLY A 106 -2.07 -10.78 13.15
N ALA A 107 -1.89 -11.98 12.59
CA ALA A 107 -0.64 -12.70 12.61
C ALA A 107 -0.24 -13.10 11.19
N VAL A 108 1.01 -12.83 10.80
CA VAL A 108 1.49 -13.10 9.43
C VAL A 108 1.55 -14.60 9.18
N VAL A 109 0.84 -15.07 8.14
CA VAL A 109 0.85 -16.46 7.63
C VAL A 109 1.77 -16.57 6.42
N THR A 110 1.66 -15.63 5.48
CA THR A 110 2.44 -15.64 4.23
C THR A 110 2.97 -14.25 3.92
N ARG A 111 4.19 -14.22 3.40
CA ARG A 111 4.89 -13.01 2.96
C ARG A 111 5.32 -13.18 1.51
N VAL A 112 4.90 -12.27 0.64
CA VAL A 112 5.29 -12.23 -0.78
C VAL A 112 6.08 -10.95 -1.02
N PRO A 113 7.41 -11.04 -1.22
CA PRO A 113 8.25 -9.87 -1.46
C PRO A 113 7.74 -9.05 -2.66
N GLN A 114 7.91 -7.74 -2.59
CA GLN A 114 7.59 -6.79 -3.65
C GLN A 114 8.76 -5.82 -3.81
N ASP A 115 9.18 -5.57 -5.04
CA ASP A 115 10.32 -4.69 -5.32
C ASP A 115 9.97 -3.23 -4.97
N GLY A 116 10.87 -2.58 -4.20
CA GLY A 116 10.77 -1.17 -3.86
C GLY A 116 9.63 -0.80 -2.90
N THR A 117 8.93 -1.77 -2.30
CA THR A 117 7.84 -1.52 -1.37
C THR A 117 7.75 -2.60 -0.27
N ILE A 118 6.89 -2.37 0.72
CA ILE A 118 6.62 -3.38 1.73
C ILE A 118 5.94 -4.62 1.11
N PRO A 119 6.19 -5.84 1.63
CA PRO A 119 5.70 -7.08 1.04
C PRO A 119 4.17 -7.18 1.07
N TRP A 120 3.60 -7.94 0.14
CA TRP A 120 2.25 -8.44 0.27
C TRP A 120 2.19 -9.49 1.37
N LEU A 121 1.06 -9.55 2.07
CA LEU A 121 0.88 -10.44 3.21
C LEU A 121 -0.46 -11.16 3.13
N LEU A 122 -0.50 -12.37 3.66
CA LEU A 122 -1.71 -12.97 4.24
C LEU A 122 -1.51 -13.00 5.75
N LEU A 123 -2.51 -12.51 6.48
CA LEU A 123 -2.56 -12.60 7.95
C LEU A 123 -3.80 -13.39 8.35
N SER A 124 -3.67 -14.27 9.32
CA SER A 124 -4.82 -14.77 10.10
C SER A 124 -5.22 -13.71 11.13
N THR A 125 -6.48 -13.74 11.59
CA THR A 125 -6.94 -12.78 12.59
C THR A 125 -7.51 -13.46 13.83
N THR A 126 -7.29 -12.82 14.98
CA THR A 126 -7.95 -13.13 16.24
C THR A 126 -8.84 -11.94 16.61
N VAL A 127 -10.10 -12.22 16.95
CA VAL A 127 -11.04 -11.18 17.43
C VAL A 127 -10.66 -10.78 18.85
N GLU A 128 -10.26 -9.52 19.04
CA GLU A 128 -10.01 -8.93 20.38
C GLU A 128 -11.26 -8.28 20.96
N GLN A 129 -12.03 -7.59 20.09
CA GLN A 129 -13.33 -7.02 20.45
C GLN A 129 -14.36 -7.46 19.40
N PRO A 130 -15.44 -8.15 19.82
CA PRO A 130 -16.49 -8.57 18.90
C PRO A 130 -17.30 -7.37 18.39
N GLY A 131 -17.93 -7.54 17.21
CA GLY A 131 -18.82 -6.54 16.62
C GLY A 131 -19.20 -6.93 15.20
N ARG A 132 -20.06 -6.12 14.58
CA ARG A 132 -20.70 -6.47 13.30
C ARG A 132 -19.73 -6.36 12.12
N GLN A 133 -18.79 -5.41 12.18
CA GLN A 133 -17.95 -5.12 11.02
C GLN A 133 -16.78 -6.08 10.89
N LEU A 134 -16.05 -6.39 11.98
CA LEU A 134 -14.84 -7.22 11.95
C LEU A 134 -14.97 -8.55 12.71
N GLY A 135 -16.04 -8.78 13.47
CA GLY A 135 -16.13 -9.92 14.38
C GLY A 135 -16.16 -11.31 13.73
N ASP A 136 -16.39 -11.41 12.44
CA ASP A 136 -16.36 -12.65 11.64
C ASP A 136 -15.18 -12.69 10.64
N VAL A 137 -14.31 -11.69 10.66
CA VAL A 137 -13.11 -11.65 9.83
C VAL A 137 -12.09 -12.66 10.35
N THR A 138 -11.66 -13.55 9.46
CA THR A 138 -10.72 -14.64 9.78
C THR A 138 -9.32 -14.41 9.20
N HIS A 139 -9.24 -13.69 8.08
CA HIS A 139 -7.97 -13.38 7.43
C HIS A 139 -8.02 -11.99 6.79
N ILE A 140 -6.83 -11.43 6.61
CA ILE A 140 -6.64 -10.16 5.90
C ILE A 140 -5.47 -10.32 4.94
N SER A 141 -5.68 -9.99 3.65
CA SER A 141 -4.57 -9.83 2.70
C SER A 141 -4.20 -8.37 2.58
N ARG A 142 -2.90 -8.06 2.58
CA ARG A 142 -2.33 -6.76 2.20
C ARG A 142 -1.72 -6.90 0.81
N VAL A 143 -2.21 -6.13 -0.15
CA VAL A 143 -1.79 -6.16 -1.57
C VAL A 143 -1.67 -4.76 -2.14
N ASN A 144 -1.26 -4.62 -3.39
CA ASN A 144 -1.08 -3.33 -4.09
C ASN A 144 -0.28 -2.32 -3.26
N THR A 145 0.79 -2.81 -2.63
CA THR A 145 1.63 -1.99 -1.74
C THR A 145 2.44 -0.96 -2.51
N THR A 146 2.62 0.21 -1.91
CA THR A 146 3.52 1.27 -2.38
C THR A 146 4.28 1.86 -1.20
N GLY A 147 5.55 2.17 -1.35
CA GLY A 147 6.38 2.75 -0.31
C GLY A 147 6.49 1.91 0.96
N GLY A 148 6.63 2.55 2.10
CA GLY A 148 6.67 1.93 3.41
C GLY A 148 7.97 1.20 3.75
N VAL A 149 8.96 1.16 2.85
CA VAL A 149 10.24 0.49 3.09
C VAL A 149 11.04 1.27 4.13
N GLY A 150 11.56 0.56 5.14
CA GLY A 150 12.33 1.15 6.21
C GLY A 150 13.64 1.78 5.76
N PRO A 151 14.17 2.71 6.56
CA PRO A 151 15.48 3.30 6.32
C PRO A 151 16.57 2.24 6.44
N THR A 152 17.70 2.48 5.79
CA THR A 152 18.90 1.64 5.85
C THR A 152 20.03 2.36 6.57
N GLY A 153 21.05 1.61 7.01
CA GLY A 153 22.21 2.14 7.68
C GLY A 153 22.05 2.25 9.21
N SER A 154 23.00 2.96 9.83
CA SER A 154 23.04 3.14 11.29
C SER A 154 22.04 4.20 11.76
N CYS A 155 21.67 4.09 13.03
CA CYS A 155 20.79 5.03 13.71
C CYS A 155 21.25 5.24 15.16
N THR A 156 20.63 6.17 15.86
CA THR A 156 20.88 6.43 17.29
C THR A 156 19.71 5.91 18.13
N ALA A 157 20.00 5.27 19.25
CA ALA A 157 18.98 4.77 20.19
C ALA A 157 17.92 5.84 20.49
N GLY A 158 16.63 5.44 20.42
CA GLY A 158 15.49 6.31 20.59
C GLY A 158 15.02 7.02 19.32
N GLN A 159 15.77 6.97 18.23
CA GLN A 159 15.28 7.49 16.94
C GLN A 159 14.14 6.63 16.39
N THR A 160 13.17 7.30 15.78
CA THR A 160 12.10 6.69 15.00
C THR A 160 11.99 7.38 13.65
N GLN A 161 11.57 6.62 12.62
CA GLN A 161 11.30 7.19 11.30
C GLN A 161 9.99 6.63 10.76
N SER A 162 9.06 7.52 10.43
CA SER A 162 7.79 7.18 9.79
C SER A 162 7.92 7.32 8.28
N VAL A 163 7.58 6.26 7.56
CA VAL A 163 7.65 6.17 6.09
C VAL A 163 6.24 6.02 5.53
N PRO A 164 5.77 6.94 4.68
CA PRO A 164 4.45 6.83 4.04
C PRO A 164 4.32 5.54 3.23
N TYR A 165 3.13 4.93 3.25
CA TYR A 165 2.81 3.74 2.46
C TYR A 165 1.38 3.75 1.94
N GLY A 166 1.15 3.00 0.87
CA GLY A 166 -0.17 2.66 0.37
C GLY A 166 -0.34 1.16 0.31
N ALA A 167 -1.58 0.69 0.43
CA ALA A 167 -1.96 -0.71 0.26
C ALA A 167 -3.48 -0.85 0.09
N ASP A 168 -3.90 -1.99 -0.45
CA ASP A 168 -5.26 -2.47 -0.32
C ASP A 168 -5.28 -3.60 0.72
N TYR A 169 -6.29 -3.57 1.61
CA TYR A 169 -6.57 -4.59 2.59
C TYR A 169 -7.84 -5.34 2.22
N VAL A 170 -7.72 -6.63 1.94
CA VAL A 170 -8.81 -7.54 1.60
C VAL A 170 -9.19 -8.34 2.84
N PHE A 171 -10.40 -8.17 3.31
CA PHE A 171 -10.92 -8.84 4.51
C PHE A 171 -11.71 -10.08 4.11
N TRP A 172 -11.37 -11.23 4.71
CA TRP A 172 -11.92 -12.53 4.37
C TRP A 172 -12.76 -13.10 5.50
N VAL A 173 -13.83 -13.79 5.14
CA VAL A 173 -14.69 -14.56 6.04
C VAL A 173 -14.94 -15.94 5.47
N HIS A 174 -15.33 -16.89 6.29
CA HIS A 174 -15.81 -18.19 5.80
C HIS A 174 -17.02 -18.03 4.87
N ARG A 175 -17.16 -18.94 3.94
CA ARG A 175 -18.33 -19.07 3.05
C ARG A 175 -19.54 -19.56 3.79
#